data_317d41f72306acc648a56d0437b01322
#
_entry.id   317d41f72306acc648a56d0437b01322
#
_cell.length_a   1.000
_cell.length_b   1.000
_cell.length_c   1.000
_cell.angle_alpha   90.00
_cell.angle_beta   90.00
_cell.angle_gamma   90.00
#
_symmetry.space_group_name_H-M   'P 1'
#
loop_
_entity.id
_entity.type
_entity.pdbx_description
1 polymer ?
#
loop_
_entity_poly.entity_id
_entity_poly.type
_entity_poly.pdbx_seq_one_letter_code
_entity_poly.pdbx_strand_id
1 'polypeptide(L)'
;MRHNHERKIVTFSLGSRMFGIDMSLLIEIREWEAPTPLPRVPSHILGVSNLRGTVIPIVGLAERLGWEPSRIHARSCVLVVSLGGQQAGFLVDEVADIVAIDAEQVQPAPDVEIAEPGVIAGLVQVALRGNQSGAGTMVSLLDLEALNITGQLEAAA
;
A
#
# COMPACT_ATOMS: atom_id res chain seq x y z
N MET A 1 0.63 -30.67 -16.07
CA MET A 1 1.55 -29.56 -15.83
C MET A 1 1.05 -28.68 -14.70
N ARG A 2 1.94 -28.32 -13.83
CA ARG A 2 1.58 -27.48 -12.71
C ARG A 2 1.49 -26.03 -13.15
N HIS A 3 0.43 -25.35 -12.78
CA HIS A 3 0.33 -23.91 -12.99
C HIS A 3 1.15 -23.18 -11.94
N ASN A 4 1.84 -22.16 -12.37
CA ASN A 4 2.61 -21.35 -11.47
C ASN A 4 1.70 -20.30 -10.85
N HIS A 5 1.43 -20.42 -9.56
CA HIS A 5 0.64 -19.46 -8.80
C HIS A 5 1.51 -18.45 -8.07
N GLU A 6 2.81 -18.44 -8.39
CA GLU A 6 3.72 -17.49 -7.81
C GLU A 6 3.40 -16.08 -8.26
N ARG A 7 3.42 -15.16 -7.33
CA ARG A 7 3.33 -13.75 -7.63
C ARG A 7 4.29 -12.99 -6.73
N LYS A 8 4.65 -11.80 -7.14
CA LYS A 8 5.54 -10.95 -6.36
C LYS A 8 4.75 -9.87 -5.67
N ILE A 9 5.15 -9.57 -4.45
CA ILE A 9 4.57 -8.48 -3.68
C ILE A 9 5.69 -7.54 -3.25
N VAL A 10 5.33 -6.27 -3.11
CA VAL A 10 6.18 -5.26 -2.50
C VAL A 10 5.75 -5.14 -1.05
N THR A 11 6.70 -5.35 -0.13
CA THR A 11 6.39 -5.24 1.30
C THR A 11 6.86 -3.90 1.83
N PHE A 12 6.09 -3.35 2.75
CA PHE A 12 6.39 -2.06 3.36
C PHE A 12 5.81 -2.00 4.76
N SER A 13 6.32 -1.07 5.55
CA SER A 13 5.86 -0.89 6.92
C SER A 13 4.95 0.33 7.05
N LEU A 14 3.99 0.21 7.95
CA LEU A 14 3.18 1.31 8.46
C LEU A 14 3.16 1.13 9.98
N GLY A 15 3.87 2.02 10.68
CA GLY A 15 4.07 1.84 12.10
C GLY A 15 4.81 0.53 12.38
N SER A 16 4.28 -0.29 13.25
CA SER A 16 4.87 -1.57 13.60
C SER A 16 4.36 -2.74 12.74
N ARG A 17 3.56 -2.45 11.73
CA ARG A 17 2.90 -3.48 10.92
C ARG A 17 3.49 -3.57 9.54
N MET A 18 3.51 -4.78 8.98
CA MET A 18 3.98 -5.03 7.63
C MET A 18 2.81 -5.31 6.70
N PHE A 19 2.87 -4.69 5.54
CA PHE A 19 1.87 -4.86 4.49
C PHE A 19 2.53 -5.22 3.19
N GLY A 20 1.74 -5.73 2.26
CA GLY A 20 2.21 -6.00 0.92
C GLY A 20 1.14 -5.66 -0.11
N ILE A 21 1.60 -5.28 -1.28
CA ILE A 21 0.72 -5.08 -2.43
C ILE A 21 1.27 -5.87 -3.60
N ASP A 22 0.39 -6.20 -4.53
CA ASP A 22 0.79 -6.91 -5.74
C ASP A 22 1.75 -6.03 -6.54
N MET A 23 2.92 -6.56 -6.85
CA MET A 23 3.94 -5.82 -7.60
C MET A 23 3.45 -5.41 -8.99
N SER A 24 2.51 -6.14 -9.56
CA SER A 24 1.98 -5.79 -10.88
C SER A 24 1.27 -4.44 -10.90
N LEU A 25 0.84 -3.95 -9.74
CA LEU A 25 0.21 -2.63 -9.64
C LEU A 25 1.22 -1.52 -9.50
N LEU A 26 2.44 -1.83 -9.10
CA LEU A 26 3.45 -0.82 -8.80
C LEU A 26 4.06 -0.27 -10.08
N ILE A 27 4.04 1.06 -10.20
CA ILE A 27 4.70 1.75 -11.30
C ILE A 27 6.12 2.14 -10.89
N GLU A 28 6.25 2.77 -9.73
CA GLU A 28 7.56 3.16 -9.22
C GLU A 28 7.47 3.48 -7.73
N ILE A 29 8.63 3.54 -7.10
CA ILE A 29 8.77 3.95 -5.70
C ILE A 29 9.52 5.28 -5.72
N ARG A 30 8.95 6.31 -5.06
CA ARG A 30 9.55 7.64 -5.03
C ARG A 30 9.82 8.07 -3.61
N GLU A 31 10.85 8.88 -3.46
CA GLU A 31 11.10 9.53 -2.18
C GLU A 31 9.96 10.49 -1.86
N TRP A 32 9.72 10.70 -0.57
CA TRP A 32 8.68 11.63 -0.16
C TRP A 32 9.00 13.05 -0.62
N GLU A 33 8.02 13.66 -1.22
CA GLU A 33 7.99 15.10 -1.49
C GLU A 33 6.62 15.60 -1.11
N ALA A 34 6.57 16.77 -0.47
CA ALA A 34 5.29 17.31 -0.03
C ALA A 34 4.39 17.59 -1.23
N PRO A 35 3.19 16.99 -1.27
CA PRO A 35 2.27 17.25 -2.38
C PRO A 35 1.61 18.62 -2.22
N THR A 36 0.97 19.08 -3.30
CA THR A 36 0.17 20.30 -3.26
C THR A 36 -1.18 19.98 -2.63
N PRO A 37 -1.53 20.60 -1.50
CA PRO A 37 -2.81 20.32 -0.85
C PRO A 37 -4.00 20.73 -1.72
N LEU A 38 -5.10 19.99 -1.55
CA LEU A 38 -6.37 20.32 -2.19
C LEU A 38 -7.41 20.68 -1.14
N PRO A 39 -8.30 21.63 -1.45
CA PRO A 39 -9.39 21.94 -0.53
C PRO A 39 -10.48 20.87 -0.57
N ARG A 40 -11.17 20.68 0.56
CA ARG A 40 -12.37 19.86 0.64
C ARG A 40 -12.19 18.40 0.26
N VAL A 41 -11.01 17.86 0.50
CA VAL A 41 -10.78 16.43 0.30
C VAL A 41 -10.76 15.72 1.65
N PRO A 42 -11.02 14.41 1.68
CA PRO A 42 -10.88 13.65 2.92
C PRO A 42 -9.45 13.78 3.48
N SER A 43 -9.31 13.63 4.79
CA SER A 43 -8.03 13.84 5.46
C SER A 43 -6.92 12.92 4.96
N HIS A 44 -7.27 11.75 4.44
CA HIS A 44 -6.25 10.84 3.90
C HIS A 44 -5.73 11.24 2.53
N ILE A 45 -6.37 12.18 1.86
CA ILE A 45 -5.83 12.73 0.61
C ILE A 45 -4.91 13.88 1.01
N LEU A 46 -3.59 13.65 0.90
CA LEU A 46 -2.60 14.63 1.32
C LEU A 46 -2.43 15.76 0.31
N GLY A 47 -2.81 15.51 -0.93
CA GLY A 47 -2.70 16.49 -2.00
C GLY A 47 -2.48 15.78 -3.32
N VAL A 48 -1.95 16.53 -4.27
CA VAL A 48 -1.61 16.01 -5.59
C VAL A 48 -0.16 16.32 -5.93
N SER A 49 0.44 15.48 -6.76
CA SER A 49 1.78 15.70 -7.27
C SER A 49 1.78 15.51 -8.77
N ASN A 50 2.63 16.27 -9.45
CA ASN A 50 2.82 16.14 -10.89
C ASN A 50 3.98 15.20 -11.14
N LEU A 51 3.70 14.04 -11.73
CA LEU A 51 4.72 13.08 -12.10
C LEU A 51 4.77 12.98 -13.61
N ARG A 52 5.82 13.58 -14.19
CA ARG A 52 6.05 13.53 -15.64
C ARG A 52 4.83 13.99 -16.45
N GLY A 53 4.20 15.08 -15.99
CA GLY A 53 3.05 15.63 -16.66
C GLY A 53 1.69 15.07 -16.26
N THR A 54 1.69 14.06 -15.40
CA THR A 54 0.45 13.48 -14.90
C THR A 54 0.25 13.89 -13.44
N VAL A 55 -0.88 14.50 -13.15
CA VAL A 55 -1.23 14.89 -11.78
C VAL A 55 -1.91 13.70 -11.11
N ILE A 56 -1.33 13.24 -10.01
CA ILE A 56 -1.87 12.10 -9.28
C ILE A 56 -2.15 12.46 -7.83
N PRO A 57 -3.17 11.85 -7.21
CA PRO A 57 -3.41 12.05 -5.79
C PRO A 57 -2.37 11.32 -4.96
N ILE A 58 -1.99 11.95 -3.84
CA ILE A 58 -1.09 11.34 -2.86
C ILE A 58 -1.91 11.05 -1.62
N VAL A 59 -1.93 9.80 -1.23
CA VAL A 59 -2.79 9.27 -0.17
C VAL A 59 -1.93 8.89 1.03
N GLY A 60 -2.32 9.34 2.21
CA GLY A 60 -1.75 8.83 3.44
C GLY A 60 -2.38 7.48 3.75
N LEU A 61 -1.64 6.42 3.50
CA LEU A 61 -2.22 5.08 3.65
C LEU A 61 -2.61 4.79 5.09
N ALA A 62 -1.79 5.20 6.05
CA ALA A 62 -2.13 5.02 7.46
C ALA A 62 -3.46 5.71 7.80
N GLU A 63 -3.62 6.95 7.34
CA GLU A 63 -4.85 7.71 7.58
C GLU A 63 -6.05 7.07 6.90
N ARG A 64 -5.86 6.55 5.68
CA ARG A 64 -6.94 5.88 4.98
C ARG A 64 -7.40 4.62 5.70
N LEU A 65 -6.47 3.94 6.38
CA LEU A 65 -6.80 2.75 7.17
C LEU A 65 -7.35 3.09 8.56
N GLY A 66 -7.48 4.37 8.88
CA GLY A 66 -8.04 4.79 10.14
C GLY A 66 -7.03 4.91 11.27
N TRP A 67 -5.75 4.95 10.95
CA TRP A 67 -4.68 5.07 11.93
C TRP A 67 -4.12 6.48 11.95
N GLU A 68 -3.27 6.75 12.94
CA GLU A 68 -2.59 8.03 13.01
C GLU A 68 -1.72 8.27 11.78
N PRO A 69 -1.60 9.53 11.34
CA PRO A 69 -0.76 9.84 10.18
C PRO A 69 0.68 9.37 10.37
N SER A 70 1.27 8.88 9.29
CA SER A 70 2.67 8.54 9.29
C SER A 70 3.54 9.76 9.52
N ARG A 71 4.60 9.60 10.29
CA ARG A 71 5.60 10.65 10.47
C ARG A 71 6.58 10.58 9.32
N ILE A 72 6.86 11.73 8.72
CA ILE A 72 7.81 11.78 7.62
C ILE A 72 9.23 11.70 8.18
N HIS A 73 10.02 10.82 7.59
CA HIS A 73 11.42 10.62 7.96
C HIS A 73 12.23 10.24 6.70
N ALA A 74 13.52 9.98 6.90
CA ALA A 74 14.43 9.79 5.76
C ALA A 74 14.05 8.60 4.85
N ARG A 75 13.31 7.62 5.38
CA ARG A 75 12.92 6.43 4.60
C ARG A 75 11.49 6.48 4.11
N SER A 76 10.75 7.54 4.44
CA SER A 76 9.40 7.70 3.94
C SER A 76 9.41 7.74 2.44
N CYS A 77 8.46 7.04 1.82
CA CYS A 77 8.39 7.01 0.38
C CYS A 77 6.95 6.87 -0.08
N VAL A 78 6.76 7.06 -1.38
CA VAL A 78 5.45 6.98 -2.01
C VAL A 78 5.48 5.85 -3.02
N LEU A 79 4.54 4.94 -2.88
CA LEU A 79 4.34 3.86 -3.85
C LEU A 79 3.36 4.37 -4.90
N VAL A 80 3.85 4.54 -6.12
CA VAL A 80 3.00 4.98 -7.23
C VAL A 80 2.43 3.74 -7.90
N VAL A 81 1.12 3.63 -7.93
CA VAL A 81 0.43 2.45 -8.43
C VAL A 81 -0.59 2.83 -9.49
N SER A 82 -0.96 1.85 -10.30
CA SER A 82 -2.03 1.98 -11.29
C SER A 82 -3.25 1.20 -10.82
N LEU A 83 -4.37 1.90 -10.67
CA LEU A 83 -5.64 1.32 -10.22
C LEU A 83 -6.71 1.64 -11.23
N GLY A 84 -7.16 0.63 -11.99
CA GLY A 84 -8.26 0.84 -12.94
C GLY A 84 -7.97 1.90 -13.99
N GLY A 85 -6.73 1.99 -14.45
CA GLY A 85 -6.32 2.97 -15.44
C GLY A 85 -5.95 4.33 -14.88
N GLN A 86 -6.05 4.53 -13.58
CA GLN A 86 -5.66 5.77 -12.92
C GLN A 86 -4.48 5.52 -11.99
N GLN A 87 -3.64 6.53 -11.83
CA GLN A 87 -2.47 6.43 -10.96
C GLN A 87 -2.75 7.11 -9.63
N ALA A 88 -2.17 6.57 -8.58
CA ALA A 88 -2.23 7.15 -7.24
C ALA A 88 -0.93 6.85 -6.54
N GLY A 89 -0.54 7.71 -5.59
CA GLY A 89 0.63 7.48 -4.76
C GLY A 89 0.20 7.24 -3.31
N PHE A 90 0.81 6.26 -2.66
CA PHE A 90 0.52 5.94 -1.27
C PHE A 90 1.76 6.18 -0.41
N LEU A 91 1.61 7.05 0.58
CA LEU A 91 2.69 7.29 1.54
C LEU A 91 2.80 6.09 2.47
N VAL A 92 4.01 5.53 2.56
CA VAL A 92 4.33 4.46 3.49
C VAL A 92 5.56 4.84 4.30
N ASP A 93 5.77 4.15 5.42
CA ASP A 93 6.88 4.49 6.31
C ASP A 93 8.22 4.05 5.73
N GLU A 94 8.27 2.84 5.17
CA GLU A 94 9.50 2.31 4.61
C GLU A 94 9.17 1.10 3.75
N VAL A 95 9.82 1.00 2.59
CA VAL A 95 9.75 -0.20 1.77
C VAL A 95 10.75 -1.21 2.32
N ALA A 96 10.30 -2.43 2.54
CA ALA A 96 11.16 -3.48 3.09
C ALA A 96 11.79 -4.34 2.01
N ASP A 97 10.98 -5.02 1.21
CA ASP A 97 11.52 -5.99 0.26
C ASP A 97 10.49 -6.31 -0.83
N ILE A 98 10.97 -6.90 -1.90
CA ILE A 98 10.12 -7.49 -2.93
C ILE A 98 10.29 -8.99 -2.78
N VAL A 99 9.19 -9.69 -2.54
CA VAL A 99 9.24 -11.13 -2.30
C VAL A 99 8.26 -11.85 -3.20
N ALA A 100 8.65 -13.08 -3.58
CA ALA A 100 7.76 -13.96 -4.32
C ALA A 100 6.97 -14.80 -3.31
N ILE A 101 5.67 -14.90 -3.53
CA ILE A 101 4.81 -15.72 -2.70
C ILE A 101 4.01 -16.66 -3.59
N ASP A 102 3.58 -17.76 -3.00
CA ASP A 102 2.67 -18.69 -3.64
C ASP A 102 1.26 -18.38 -3.15
N ALA A 103 0.30 -18.37 -4.06
CA ALA A 103 -1.09 -18.10 -3.68
C ALA A 103 -1.60 -19.05 -2.60
N GLU A 104 -1.06 -20.27 -2.54
CA GLU A 104 -1.45 -21.24 -1.52
C GLU A 104 -0.97 -20.86 -0.11
N GLN A 105 0.02 -20.00 -0.01
CA GLN A 105 0.51 -19.53 1.29
C GLN A 105 -0.38 -18.44 1.90
N VAL A 106 -1.25 -17.86 1.11
CA VAL A 106 -2.09 -16.76 1.56
C VAL A 106 -3.27 -17.32 2.33
N GLN A 107 -3.49 -16.83 3.53
CA GLN A 107 -4.59 -17.23 4.37
C GLN A 107 -5.61 -16.10 4.49
N PRO A 108 -6.88 -16.42 4.70
CA PRO A 108 -7.89 -15.38 4.85
C PRO A 108 -7.64 -14.57 6.12
N ALA A 109 -7.94 -13.28 6.05
CA ALA A 109 -7.81 -12.40 7.20
C ALA A 109 -8.96 -12.66 8.17
N PRO A 110 -8.67 -12.66 9.49
CA PRO A 110 -9.75 -12.78 10.47
C PRO A 110 -10.59 -11.51 10.48
N ASP A 111 -11.89 -11.66 10.78
CA ASP A 111 -12.84 -10.55 10.71
C ASP A 111 -12.73 -9.58 11.88
N VAL A 112 -11.99 -9.92 12.91
CA VAL A 112 -12.08 -9.26 14.21
C VAL A 112 -11.39 -7.90 14.29
N GLU A 113 -10.47 -7.57 13.40
CA GLU A 113 -9.67 -6.35 13.51
C GLU A 113 -9.71 -5.46 12.29
N ILE A 114 -10.60 -5.73 11.35
CA ILE A 114 -10.61 -5.00 10.09
C ILE A 114 -11.84 -4.11 10.04
N ALA A 115 -11.61 -2.80 10.05
CA ALA A 115 -12.69 -1.83 10.02
C ALA A 115 -13.47 -1.84 8.70
N GLU A 116 -12.80 -2.17 7.60
CA GLU A 116 -13.45 -2.25 6.29
C GLU A 116 -13.21 -3.63 5.69
N PRO A 117 -14.26 -4.45 5.57
CA PRO A 117 -14.11 -5.75 4.93
C PRO A 117 -13.61 -5.63 3.50
N GLY A 118 -12.73 -6.52 3.09
CA GLY A 118 -12.20 -6.53 1.73
C GLY A 118 -10.93 -5.73 1.53
N VAL A 119 -10.58 -4.82 2.45
CA VAL A 119 -9.34 -4.04 2.33
C VAL A 119 -8.13 -4.93 2.53
N ILE A 120 -8.20 -5.88 3.45
CA ILE A 120 -7.14 -6.87 3.64
C ILE A 120 -7.54 -8.12 2.86
N ALA A 121 -6.80 -8.41 1.78
CA ALA A 121 -7.09 -9.55 0.92
C ALA A 121 -6.65 -10.87 1.53
N GLY A 122 -5.70 -10.84 2.47
CA GLY A 122 -5.21 -12.05 3.10
C GLY A 122 -3.96 -11.77 3.90
N LEU A 123 -3.46 -12.82 4.53
CA LEU A 123 -2.23 -12.77 5.33
C LEU A 123 -1.25 -13.80 4.80
N VAL A 124 0.02 -13.45 4.79
CA VAL A 124 1.06 -14.38 4.34
C VAL A 124 2.30 -14.17 5.21
N GLN A 125 2.96 -15.28 5.53
CA GLN A 125 4.23 -15.23 6.26
C GLN A 125 5.38 -15.30 5.27
N VAL A 126 6.30 -14.34 5.35
CA VAL A 126 7.43 -14.26 4.44
C VAL A 126 8.71 -14.00 5.20
N ALA A 127 9.84 -14.44 4.65
CA ALA A 127 11.15 -14.10 5.18
C ALA A 127 11.59 -12.78 4.56
N LEU A 128 11.81 -11.78 5.40
CA LEU A 128 12.27 -10.46 4.94
C LEU A 128 13.75 -10.27 5.28
N ARG A 129 14.41 -9.43 4.49
CA ARG A 129 15.79 -9.08 4.75
C ARG A 129 15.90 -8.43 6.13
N GLY A 130 16.94 -8.81 6.86
CA GLY A 130 17.14 -8.28 8.19
C GLY A 130 16.34 -8.97 9.27
N ASN A 131 15.43 -9.86 8.92
CA ASN A 131 14.70 -10.65 9.89
C ASN A 131 15.53 -11.87 10.25
N GLN A 132 16.11 -11.85 11.44
CA GLN A 132 17.02 -12.92 11.88
C GLN A 132 16.33 -13.99 12.70
N SER A 133 15.04 -13.86 12.95
CA SER A 133 14.34 -14.81 13.80
C SER A 133 14.11 -16.17 13.12
N GLY A 134 14.16 -16.22 11.80
CA GLY A 134 13.88 -17.44 11.05
C GLY A 134 12.40 -17.82 10.99
N ALA A 135 11.57 -17.14 11.77
CA ALA A 135 10.14 -17.46 11.84
C ALA A 135 9.32 -16.77 10.75
N GLY A 136 9.91 -15.85 10.02
CA GLY A 136 9.20 -15.07 9.03
C GLY A 136 8.42 -13.90 9.64
N THR A 137 7.90 -13.07 8.78
CA THR A 137 7.11 -11.89 9.17
C THR A 137 5.72 -12.03 8.59
N MET A 138 4.72 -11.76 9.41
CA MET A 138 3.33 -11.77 8.93
C MET A 138 3.07 -10.48 8.16
N VAL A 139 2.70 -10.62 6.89
CA VAL A 139 2.40 -9.51 6.01
C VAL A 139 0.92 -9.53 5.68
N SER A 140 0.27 -8.38 5.86
CA SER A 140 -1.13 -8.22 5.46
C SER A 140 -1.18 -7.73 4.02
N LEU A 141 -1.83 -8.50 3.15
CA LEU A 141 -1.96 -8.12 1.75
C LEU A 141 -3.12 -7.16 1.59
N LEU A 142 -2.84 -6.00 1.00
CA LEU A 142 -3.86 -4.98 0.78
C LEU A 142 -4.47 -5.12 -0.61
N ASP A 143 -5.79 -4.96 -0.67
CA ASP A 143 -6.49 -4.79 -1.91
C ASP A 143 -6.69 -3.29 -2.11
N LEU A 144 -5.85 -2.68 -2.90
CA LEU A 144 -5.88 -1.23 -3.10
C LEU A 144 -7.16 -0.75 -3.77
N GLU A 145 -7.76 -1.58 -4.62
CA GLU A 145 -9.01 -1.21 -5.27
C GLU A 145 -10.15 -1.09 -4.26
N ALA A 146 -10.11 -1.89 -3.20
CA ALA A 146 -11.12 -1.84 -2.15
C ALA A 146 -11.07 -0.54 -1.34
N LEU A 147 -9.99 0.22 -1.43
CA LEU A 147 -9.88 1.51 -0.76
C LEU A 147 -10.70 2.60 -1.43
N ASN A 148 -11.10 2.41 -2.69
CA ASN A 148 -11.98 3.32 -3.42
C ASN A 148 -11.48 4.78 -3.44
N ILE A 149 -10.18 4.96 -3.66
CA ILE A 149 -9.57 6.29 -3.61
C ILE A 149 -10.07 7.20 -4.73
N THR A 150 -10.18 6.64 -5.96
CA THR A 150 -10.57 7.44 -7.12
C THR A 150 -12.01 7.95 -6.99
N GLY A 151 -12.90 7.13 -6.44
CA GLY A 151 -14.27 7.56 -6.21
C GLY A 151 -14.37 8.69 -5.20
N GLN A 152 -13.53 8.65 -4.15
CA GLN A 152 -13.51 9.70 -3.16
C GLN A 152 -12.98 11.02 -3.74
N LEU A 153 -11.99 10.93 -4.61
CA LEU A 153 -11.44 12.11 -5.26
C LEU A 153 -12.46 12.75 -6.20
N GLU A 154 -13.18 11.96 -6.96
CA GLU A 154 -14.22 12.45 -7.84
C GLU A 154 -15.35 13.14 -7.05
N ALA A 155 -15.70 12.58 -5.90
CA ALA A 155 -16.74 13.16 -5.06
C ALA A 155 -16.33 14.53 -4.50
N ALA A 156 -15.03 14.78 -4.35
CA ALA A 156 -14.51 16.03 -3.84
C ALA A 156 -14.35 17.10 -4.90
N ALA A 157 -14.40 16.73 -6.16
CA ALA A 157 -14.17 17.65 -7.28
C ALA A 157 -15.33 18.61 -7.52
#